data_b267dd50da4b65f90660a80a0c60cb5f
#
_entry.id   b267dd50da4b65f90660a80a0c60cb5f
#
_cell.length_a   1.000
_cell.length_b   1.000
_cell.length_c   1.000
_cell.angle_alpha   90.00
_cell.angle_beta   90.00
_cell.angle_gamma   90.00
#
_symmetry.space_group_name_H-M   'P 1'
#
loop_
_entity.id
_entity.type
_entity.pdbx_description
1 polymer ?
#
loop_
_entity_poly.entity_id
_entity_poly.type
_entity_poly.pdbx_seq_one_letter_code
_entity_poly.pdbx_strand_id
1 'polypeptide(L)'
;LYSQWRFELRASVFSVREHFANSFGLKGKTWNESLDPQRQSKKPYISLLNLAGEEFGNDISELVYDDGSARFNLLIVFERASNSYPKGPVTLPLAVQFMNKEVRYGILNTKTDEVGFWFNTLEDLEGKVVELLEQHFSFDPLEGFENRKTIGFL
;
A
#
# COMPACT_ATOMS: atom_id res chain seq x y z
N LEU A 1 -24.66 -14.10 -2.64
CA LEU A 1 -23.80 -14.17 -1.45
C LEU A 1 -22.32 -14.06 -1.81
N TYR A 2 -21.85 -14.92 -2.71
CA TYR A 2 -20.44 -14.88 -3.16
C TYR A 2 -20.15 -13.58 -3.92
N SER A 3 -21.06 -13.13 -4.77
CA SER A 3 -20.89 -11.89 -5.54
C SER A 3 -20.83 -10.67 -4.64
N GLN A 4 -21.65 -10.65 -3.59
CA GLN A 4 -21.65 -9.54 -2.63
C GLN A 4 -20.36 -9.54 -1.81
N TRP A 5 -19.90 -10.71 -1.39
CA TRP A 5 -18.64 -10.84 -0.67
C TRP A 5 -17.47 -10.30 -1.50
N ARG A 6 -17.39 -10.68 -2.77
CA ARG A 6 -16.34 -10.18 -3.67
C ARG A 6 -16.42 -8.67 -3.87
N PHE A 7 -17.63 -8.16 -4.03
CA PHE A 7 -17.84 -6.72 -4.18
C PHE A 7 -17.35 -5.96 -2.96
N GLU A 8 -17.73 -6.41 -1.76
CA GLU A 8 -17.32 -5.75 -0.52
C GLU A 8 -15.82 -5.86 -0.30
N LEU A 9 -15.24 -7.01 -0.59
CA LEU A 9 -13.80 -7.21 -0.47
C LEU A 9 -13.04 -6.26 -1.42
N ARG A 10 -13.49 -6.18 -2.67
CA ARG A 10 -12.87 -5.30 -3.66
C ARG A 10 -12.99 -3.83 -3.22
N ALA A 11 -14.17 -3.41 -2.81
CA ALA A 11 -14.39 -2.05 -2.34
C ALA A 11 -13.47 -1.73 -1.16
N SER A 12 -13.29 -2.68 -0.24
CA SER A 12 -12.43 -2.51 0.91
C SER A 12 -10.94 -2.40 0.53
N VAL A 13 -10.50 -3.17 -0.47
CA VAL A 13 -9.13 -3.07 -0.99
C VAL A 13 -8.87 -1.67 -1.54
N PHE A 14 -9.75 -1.16 -2.38
CA PHE A 14 -9.58 0.17 -2.95
C PHE A 14 -9.74 1.29 -1.94
N SER A 15 -10.55 1.08 -0.88
CA SER A 15 -10.69 2.07 0.18
C SER A 15 -9.40 2.28 0.97
N VAL A 16 -8.53 1.28 1.03
CA VAL A 16 -7.20 1.43 1.64
C VAL A 16 -6.41 2.53 0.91
N ARG A 17 -6.35 2.45 -0.41
CA ARG A 17 -5.66 3.46 -1.22
C ARG A 17 -6.24 4.86 -0.99
N GLU A 18 -7.57 4.98 -1.04
CA GLU A 18 -8.24 6.26 -0.86
C GLU A 18 -7.99 6.85 0.54
N HIS A 19 -8.04 6.01 1.55
CA HIS A 19 -7.79 6.45 2.92
C HIS A 19 -6.38 7.03 3.07
N PHE A 20 -5.36 6.30 2.61
CA PHE A 20 -3.98 6.76 2.75
C PHE A 20 -3.68 7.96 1.84
N ALA A 21 -4.28 8.00 0.64
CA ALA A 21 -4.14 9.16 -0.24
C ALA A 21 -4.69 10.42 0.42
N ASN A 22 -5.85 10.32 1.06
CA ASN A 22 -6.45 11.44 1.78
C ASN A 22 -5.64 11.85 3.00
N SER A 23 -5.26 10.88 3.84
CA SER A 23 -4.54 11.15 5.09
C SER A 23 -3.17 11.77 4.86
N PHE A 24 -2.47 11.34 3.79
CA PHE A 24 -1.13 11.84 3.48
C PHE A 24 -1.14 13.02 2.52
N GLY A 25 -2.33 13.50 2.13
CA GLY A 25 -2.45 14.63 1.21
C GLY A 25 -1.96 14.36 -0.20
N LEU A 26 -2.05 13.10 -0.65
CA LEU A 26 -1.52 12.66 -1.95
C LEU A 26 -2.61 12.42 -2.99
N LYS A 27 -3.87 12.66 -2.65
CA LYS A 27 -4.98 12.39 -3.56
C LYS A 27 -4.85 13.22 -4.83
N GLY A 28 -4.89 12.55 -5.97
CA GLY A 28 -4.79 13.20 -7.27
C GLY A 28 -3.42 13.72 -7.63
N LYS A 29 -2.42 13.58 -6.76
CA LYS A 29 -1.06 14.01 -7.06
C LYS A 29 -0.33 12.99 -7.89
N THR A 30 0.45 13.48 -8.86
CA THR A 30 1.28 12.65 -9.73
C THR A 30 2.68 13.24 -9.83
N TRP A 31 3.62 12.39 -10.21
CA TRP A 31 4.99 12.80 -10.49
C TRP A 31 5.39 12.22 -11.83
N ASN A 32 6.37 12.83 -12.48
CA ASN A 32 6.81 12.38 -13.78
C ASN A 32 8.02 11.46 -13.62
N GLU A 33 7.88 10.21 -14.06
CA GLU A 33 8.92 9.20 -13.97
C GLU A 33 10.09 9.52 -14.90
N SER A 34 9.81 10.15 -16.04
CA SER A 34 10.84 10.52 -17.02
C SER A 34 11.24 11.97 -16.85
N LEU A 35 12.54 12.26 -16.87
CA LEU A 35 13.06 13.61 -16.90
C LEU A 35 13.00 14.22 -18.29
N ASP A 36 12.69 13.42 -19.33
CA ASP A 36 12.57 13.88 -20.70
C ASP A 36 11.20 14.54 -20.89
N PRO A 37 11.13 15.85 -21.26
CA PRO A 37 9.85 16.52 -21.46
C PRO A 37 9.00 15.93 -22.57
N GLN A 38 9.61 15.18 -23.50
CA GLN A 38 8.90 14.55 -24.61
C GLN A 38 8.37 13.16 -24.26
N ARG A 39 8.85 12.56 -23.18
CA ARG A 39 8.45 11.23 -22.73
C ARG A 39 7.83 11.31 -21.35
N GLN A 40 6.75 12.05 -21.23
CA GLN A 40 6.07 12.18 -19.94
C GLN A 40 5.37 10.89 -19.57
N SER A 41 5.75 10.34 -18.42
CA SER A 41 5.10 9.19 -17.81
C SER A 41 4.68 9.57 -16.40
N LYS A 42 3.42 9.94 -16.25
CA LYS A 42 2.87 10.38 -14.95
C LYS A 42 2.53 9.16 -14.10
N LYS A 43 3.04 9.16 -12.87
CA LYS A 43 2.77 8.12 -11.88
C LYS A 43 2.12 8.74 -10.65
N PRO A 44 1.14 8.05 -10.03
CA PRO A 44 0.58 8.53 -8.77
C PRO A 44 1.59 8.35 -7.63
N TYR A 45 1.46 9.18 -6.60
CA TYR A 45 2.28 9.02 -5.39
C TYR A 45 1.84 7.84 -4.55
N ILE A 46 0.61 7.36 -4.74
CA ILE A 46 0.09 6.23 -4.00
C ILE A 46 -0.66 5.32 -4.97
N SER A 47 -0.38 4.01 -4.89
CA SER A 47 -1.00 3.02 -5.77
C SER A 47 -1.05 1.66 -5.10
N LEU A 48 -1.86 0.77 -5.67
CA LEU A 48 -1.96 -0.62 -5.23
C LEU A 48 -1.30 -1.51 -6.28
N LEU A 49 -0.51 -2.46 -5.79
CA LEU A 49 0.16 -3.45 -6.63
C LEU A 49 -0.12 -4.85 -6.06
N ASN A 50 -0.03 -5.88 -6.90
CA ASN A 50 -0.05 -7.23 -6.37
C ASN A 50 1.27 -7.50 -5.63
N LEU A 51 1.39 -8.65 -4.98
CA LEU A 51 2.61 -8.97 -4.21
C LEU A 51 3.85 -9.14 -5.09
N ALA A 52 3.65 -9.36 -6.39
CA ALA A 52 4.76 -9.38 -7.36
C ALA A 52 5.20 -7.99 -7.81
N GLY A 53 4.52 -6.94 -7.36
CA GLY A 53 4.86 -5.56 -7.71
C GLY A 53 4.23 -5.08 -9.00
N GLU A 54 3.20 -5.75 -9.49
CA GLU A 54 2.53 -5.41 -10.74
C GLU A 54 1.18 -4.75 -10.47
N GLU A 55 0.75 -3.88 -11.37
CA GLU A 55 -0.58 -3.28 -11.31
C GLU A 55 -1.66 -4.34 -11.58
N PHE A 56 -2.82 -4.16 -10.98
CA PHE A 56 -3.98 -4.99 -11.25
C PHE A 56 -5.21 -4.10 -11.46
N GLY A 57 -6.18 -4.62 -12.21
CA GLY A 57 -7.40 -3.89 -12.52
C GLY A 57 -8.51 -4.12 -11.49
N ASN A 58 -9.75 -4.08 -11.96
CA ASN A 58 -10.93 -4.24 -11.10
C ASN A 58 -11.15 -5.68 -10.62
N ASP A 59 -10.54 -6.65 -11.29
CA ASP A 59 -10.62 -8.05 -10.89
C ASP A 59 -9.53 -8.35 -9.87
N ILE A 60 -9.95 -8.63 -8.64
CA ILE A 60 -9.02 -8.91 -7.54
C ILE A 60 -8.84 -10.41 -7.29
N SER A 61 -9.28 -11.26 -8.22
CA SER A 61 -9.22 -12.72 -8.02
C SER A 61 -7.83 -13.22 -7.70
N GLU A 62 -6.81 -12.65 -8.35
CA GLU A 62 -5.42 -13.05 -8.14
C GLU A 62 -4.88 -12.64 -6.76
N LEU A 63 -5.57 -11.73 -6.06
CA LEU A 63 -5.15 -11.25 -4.74
C LEU A 63 -5.70 -12.13 -3.61
N VAL A 64 -6.72 -12.93 -3.89
CA VAL A 64 -7.45 -13.68 -2.85
C VAL A 64 -6.72 -14.96 -2.50
N TYR A 65 -6.51 -15.16 -1.21
CA TYR A 65 -5.84 -16.33 -0.64
C TYR A 65 -6.86 -17.29 -0.03
N ASP A 66 -6.39 -18.46 0.39
CA ASP A 66 -7.25 -19.54 0.91
C ASP A 66 -8.05 -19.13 2.15
N ASP A 67 -7.54 -18.20 2.93
CA ASP A 67 -8.24 -17.68 4.11
C ASP A 67 -9.30 -16.62 3.77
N GLY A 68 -9.50 -16.34 2.49
CA GLY A 68 -10.43 -15.34 2.02
C GLY A 68 -9.91 -13.92 2.08
N SER A 69 -8.67 -13.71 2.51
CA SER A 69 -8.09 -12.37 2.50
C SER A 69 -7.55 -12.01 1.12
N ALA A 70 -7.67 -10.73 0.77
CA ALA A 70 -6.99 -10.17 -0.39
C ALA A 70 -5.64 -9.60 0.09
N ARG A 71 -4.57 -9.95 -0.59
CA ARG A 71 -3.21 -9.54 -0.22
C ARG A 71 -2.58 -8.76 -1.36
N PHE A 72 -1.99 -7.61 -1.02
CA PHE A 72 -1.47 -6.68 -2.02
C PHE A 72 -0.42 -5.78 -1.38
N ASN A 73 0.27 -5.03 -2.22
CA ASN A 73 1.20 -4.00 -1.77
C ASN A 73 0.58 -2.62 -1.93
N LEU A 74 0.69 -1.80 -0.90
CA LEU A 74 0.43 -0.37 -1.00
C LEU A 74 1.77 0.31 -1.28
N LEU A 75 1.88 0.95 -2.45
CA LEU A 75 3.07 1.69 -2.84
C LEU A 75 2.89 3.16 -2.52
N ILE A 76 3.80 3.72 -1.75
CA ILE A 76 3.83 5.14 -1.43
C ILE A 76 5.19 5.69 -1.85
N VAL A 77 5.18 6.80 -2.60
CA VAL A 77 6.41 7.45 -3.05
C VAL A 77 6.67 8.66 -2.18
N PHE A 78 7.83 8.70 -1.55
CA PHE A 78 8.24 9.80 -0.68
C PHE A 78 9.27 10.69 -1.38
N GLU A 79 9.26 11.97 -1.01
CA GLU A 79 10.21 12.97 -1.48
C GLU A 79 10.90 13.60 -0.27
N ARG A 80 12.17 13.96 -0.41
CA ARG A 80 12.88 14.73 0.62
C ARG A 80 12.34 16.16 0.69
N ALA A 81 11.99 16.70 -0.47
CA ALA A 81 11.40 18.01 -0.62
C ALA A 81 10.45 17.95 -1.80
N SER A 82 9.51 18.90 -1.87
CA SER A 82 8.53 18.95 -2.96
C SER A 82 9.23 18.92 -4.33
N ASN A 83 8.77 18.03 -5.19
CA ASN A 83 9.28 17.82 -6.55
C ASN A 83 10.76 17.42 -6.64
N SER A 84 11.32 16.85 -5.58
CA SER A 84 12.70 16.40 -5.57
C SER A 84 12.89 15.04 -6.25
N TYR A 85 14.11 14.78 -6.71
CA TYR A 85 14.55 13.49 -7.23
C TYR A 85 15.85 13.10 -6.51
N PRO A 86 16.11 11.78 -6.36
CA PRO A 86 15.27 10.64 -6.70
C PRO A 86 14.07 10.49 -5.77
N LYS A 87 13.03 9.81 -6.27
CA LYS A 87 11.86 9.46 -5.46
C LYS A 87 12.17 8.25 -4.60
N GLY A 88 11.59 8.22 -3.40
CA GLY A 88 11.76 7.10 -2.49
C GLY A 88 10.51 6.24 -2.41
N PRO A 89 10.41 5.17 -3.22
CA PRO A 89 9.26 4.27 -3.15
C PRO A 89 9.35 3.36 -1.92
N VAL A 90 8.21 3.22 -1.23
CA VAL A 90 8.08 2.31 -0.09
C VAL A 90 6.85 1.45 -0.35
N THR A 91 6.99 0.14 -0.20
CA THR A 91 5.86 -0.78 -0.32
C THR A 91 5.49 -1.35 1.04
N LEU A 92 4.19 -1.44 1.27
CA LEU A 92 3.60 -1.99 2.51
C LEU A 92 2.77 -3.20 2.13
N PRO A 93 3.17 -4.41 2.52
CA PRO A 93 2.38 -5.60 2.23
C PRO A 93 1.20 -5.69 3.19
N LEU A 94 0.01 -5.59 2.65
CA LEU A 94 -1.23 -5.50 3.41
C LEU A 94 -2.18 -6.63 3.04
N ALA A 95 -3.15 -6.88 3.93
CA ALA A 95 -4.23 -7.80 3.70
C ALA A 95 -5.55 -7.17 4.12
N VAL A 96 -6.61 -7.50 3.41
CA VAL A 96 -7.97 -7.10 3.74
C VAL A 96 -8.83 -8.34 3.75
N GLN A 97 -9.65 -8.50 4.77
CA GLN A 97 -10.56 -9.63 4.90
C GLN A 97 -11.96 -9.13 5.22
N PHE A 98 -12.94 -9.64 4.48
CA PHE A 98 -14.35 -9.37 4.73
C PHE A 98 -15.00 -10.66 5.21
N MET A 99 -15.43 -10.69 6.47
CA MET A 99 -15.98 -11.87 7.10
C MET A 99 -17.05 -11.46 8.10
N ASN A 100 -18.19 -12.15 8.09
CA ASN A 100 -19.30 -11.88 9.01
C ASN A 100 -19.77 -10.41 8.95
N LYS A 101 -19.84 -9.86 7.74
CA LYS A 101 -20.23 -8.47 7.46
C LYS A 101 -19.30 -7.43 8.06
N GLU A 102 -18.12 -7.85 8.47
CA GLU A 102 -17.09 -6.94 8.99
C GLU A 102 -15.83 -7.01 8.14
N VAL A 103 -15.15 -5.87 8.05
CA VAL A 103 -13.88 -5.76 7.36
C VAL A 103 -12.77 -5.62 8.39
N ARG A 104 -11.68 -6.35 8.17
CA ARG A 104 -10.47 -6.12 8.94
C ARG A 104 -9.28 -5.98 8.02
N TYR A 105 -8.30 -5.25 8.49
CA TYR A 105 -7.12 -4.86 7.72
C TYR A 105 -5.89 -5.40 8.43
N GLY A 106 -4.95 -5.94 7.66
CA GLY A 106 -3.76 -6.53 8.26
C GLY A 106 -2.49 -6.09 7.58
N ILE A 107 -1.38 -6.25 8.30
CA ILE A 107 -0.03 -6.03 7.78
C ILE A 107 0.64 -7.39 7.73
N LEU A 108 1.16 -7.74 6.55
CA LEU A 108 1.84 -9.01 6.35
C LEU A 108 3.25 -8.99 6.92
N ASN A 109 3.63 -10.12 7.50
CA ASN A 109 5.01 -10.34 7.91
C ASN A 109 5.79 -10.79 6.68
N THR A 110 6.80 -10.04 6.28
CA THR A 110 7.57 -10.33 5.06
C THR A 110 8.40 -11.61 5.15
N LYS A 111 8.64 -12.11 6.34
CA LYS A 111 9.43 -13.32 6.54
C LYS A 111 8.59 -14.59 6.52
N THR A 112 7.36 -14.54 7.00
CA THR A 112 6.49 -15.70 7.16
C THR A 112 5.31 -15.70 6.20
N ASP A 113 5.06 -14.59 5.50
CA ASP A 113 3.89 -14.36 4.64
C ASP A 113 2.55 -14.45 5.39
N GLU A 114 2.59 -14.36 6.71
CA GLU A 114 1.39 -14.36 7.54
C GLU A 114 1.03 -12.95 7.98
N VAL A 115 -0.22 -12.73 8.32
CA VAL A 115 -0.66 -11.46 8.87
C VAL A 115 -0.19 -11.37 10.32
N GLY A 116 0.65 -10.38 10.61
CA GLY A 116 1.16 -10.18 11.95
C GLY A 116 0.22 -9.39 12.85
N PHE A 117 -0.48 -8.41 12.28
CA PHE A 117 -1.46 -7.59 13.00
C PHE A 117 -2.74 -7.46 12.19
N TRP A 118 -3.89 -7.57 12.87
CA TRP A 118 -5.20 -7.28 12.32
C TRP A 118 -5.80 -6.05 13.01
N PHE A 119 -6.42 -5.18 12.23
CA PHE A 119 -7.05 -3.95 12.71
C PHE A 119 -8.49 -3.90 12.22
N ASN A 120 -9.39 -3.37 13.02
CA ASN A 120 -10.81 -3.28 12.68
C ASN A 120 -11.16 -2.02 11.91
N THR A 121 -10.28 -1.02 11.91
CA THR A 121 -10.51 0.26 11.23
C THR A 121 -9.29 0.66 10.42
N LEU A 122 -9.53 1.49 9.39
CA LEU A 122 -8.45 2.08 8.59
C LEU A 122 -7.60 3.04 9.43
N GLU A 123 -8.21 3.72 10.39
CA GLU A 123 -7.50 4.63 11.28
C GLU A 123 -6.49 3.89 12.15
N ASP A 124 -6.85 2.72 12.66
CA ASP A 124 -5.92 1.91 13.45
C ASP A 124 -4.81 1.33 12.59
N LEU A 125 -5.13 0.89 11.37
CA LEU A 125 -4.13 0.46 10.39
C LEU A 125 -3.16 1.60 10.10
N GLU A 126 -3.68 2.79 9.83
CA GLU A 126 -2.86 3.97 9.55
C GLU A 126 -1.90 4.27 10.71
N GLY A 127 -2.39 4.21 11.95
CA GLY A 127 -1.54 4.44 13.12
C GLY A 127 -0.34 3.52 13.14
N LYS A 128 -0.54 2.24 12.85
CA LYS A 128 0.57 1.28 12.81
C LYS A 128 1.48 1.53 11.62
N VAL A 129 0.92 1.86 10.48
CA VAL A 129 1.71 2.18 9.27
C VAL A 129 2.60 3.41 9.53
N VAL A 130 2.05 4.46 10.13
CA VAL A 130 2.83 5.66 10.46
C VAL A 130 3.97 5.32 11.41
N GLU A 131 3.70 4.49 12.43
CA GLU A 131 4.74 4.02 13.36
C GLU A 131 5.86 3.29 12.61
N LEU A 132 5.51 2.39 11.69
CA LEU A 132 6.50 1.65 10.91
C LEU A 132 7.30 2.58 9.98
N LEU A 133 6.64 3.56 9.38
CA LEU A 133 7.31 4.55 8.53
C LEU A 133 8.29 5.40 9.34
N GLU A 134 7.90 5.83 10.53
CA GLU A 134 8.77 6.60 11.41
C GLU A 134 10.00 5.81 11.79
N GLN A 135 9.84 4.53 12.14
CA GLN A 135 10.95 3.64 12.45
C GLN A 135 11.89 3.47 11.25
N HIS A 136 11.31 3.30 10.07
CA HIS A 136 12.06 3.11 8.83
C HIS A 136 12.94 4.33 8.51
N PHE A 137 12.34 5.53 8.56
CA PHE A 137 13.03 6.76 8.19
C PHE A 137 13.94 7.30 9.30
N SER A 138 13.68 6.98 10.56
CA SER A 138 14.53 7.43 11.66
C SER A 138 15.88 6.73 11.70
N PHE A 139 15.99 5.56 11.08
CA PHE A 139 17.23 4.77 11.11
C PHE A 139 18.30 5.39 10.21
N ASP A 140 17.98 5.66 8.95
CA ASP A 140 18.82 6.42 8.01
C ASP A 140 17.94 6.84 6.83
N PRO A 141 17.48 8.10 6.77
CA PRO A 141 16.60 8.54 5.71
C PRO A 141 17.19 8.43 4.32
N LEU A 142 18.50 8.60 4.17
CA LEU A 142 19.16 8.51 2.87
C LEU A 142 19.26 7.07 2.40
N GLU A 143 19.72 6.20 3.27
CA GLU A 143 19.86 4.78 3.00
C GLU A 143 18.50 4.12 2.81
N GLY A 144 17.50 4.60 3.55
CA GLY A 144 16.13 4.12 3.43
C GLY A 144 15.56 4.29 2.03
N PHE A 145 15.85 5.41 1.37
CA PHE A 145 15.38 5.65 -0.01
C PHE A 145 16.07 4.76 -1.04
N GLU A 146 17.32 4.41 -0.82
CA GLU A 146 18.11 3.66 -1.79
C GLU A 146 18.00 2.15 -1.64
N ASN A 147 17.98 1.66 -0.41
CA ASN A 147 18.17 0.25 -0.10
C ASN A 147 16.94 -0.46 0.47
N ARG A 148 15.96 0.27 0.98
CA ARG A 148 14.80 -0.33 1.64
C ARG A 148 13.52 0.07 0.92
N LYS A 149 12.99 -0.86 0.15
CA LYS A 149 11.80 -0.61 -0.67
C LYS A 149 10.52 -1.17 -0.08
N THR A 150 10.61 -2.07 0.89
CA THR A 150 9.45 -2.72 1.49
C THR A 150 9.51 -2.61 3.00
N ILE A 151 8.40 -2.17 3.59
CA ILE A 151 8.20 -2.09 5.02
C ILE A 151 7.20 -3.15 5.44
N GLY A 152 7.52 -3.85 6.51
CA GLY A 152 6.65 -4.86 7.09
C GLY A 152 7.18 -5.20 8.47
N PHE A 153 7.02 -6.45 8.88
CA PHE A 153 7.65 -6.92 10.12
C PHE A 153 9.09 -7.28 9.86
N LEU A 154 9.95 -6.65 10.58
CA LEU A 154 11.37 -6.91 10.48
C LEU A 154 11.82 -7.87 11.58
#